data_440d326be6c4d5b88f9f34ae63ed67bd
#
_entry.id   440d326be6c4d5b88f9f34ae63ed67bd
#
_cell.length_a   1.000
_cell.length_b   1.000
_cell.length_c   1.000
_cell.angle_alpha   90.00
_cell.angle_beta   90.00
_cell.angle_gamma   90.00
#
_symmetry.space_group_name_H-M   'P 1'
#
loop_
_entity.id
_entity.type
_entity.pdbx_description
1 polymer ?
#
loop_
_entity_poly.entity_id
_entity_poly.type
_entity_poly.pdbx_seq_one_letter_code
_entity_poly.pdbx_strand_id
1 'polypeptide(L)'
;MKERVALIIGSTGLIGSHTLQNLIQNDSFTQVISISRKPLKVNHKKLKEIIIDFDKLDTVELNTPIDAAFCCLGTTMKKAGSKDAFYKVDFTYCINFGKLALQNGVKSFQIISSMGANADSLFYYNQVKGKMENELANMNFPTLNILQPSLLLGERSETRVGEDFGKIMNQVFSPFIPKKYKGIEGRKVANFMMQKAMDTTLSGVNRFTSDQMQ
;
A
#
# COMPACT_ATOMS: atom_id res chain seq x y z
N MET A 1 -21.19 17.86 1.37
CA MET A 1 -20.19 16.93 0.79
C MET A 1 -20.54 15.53 1.25
N LYS A 2 -20.41 14.52 0.38
CA LYS A 2 -20.69 13.12 0.77
C LYS A 2 -19.63 12.68 1.78
N GLU A 3 -20.07 12.21 2.93
CA GLU A 3 -19.17 11.66 3.95
C GLU A 3 -18.50 10.41 3.42
N ARG A 4 -17.17 10.38 3.43
CA ARG A 4 -16.37 9.23 2.97
C ARG A 4 -15.63 8.59 4.14
N VAL A 5 -15.59 7.26 4.13
CA VAL A 5 -14.85 6.46 5.09
C VAL A 5 -13.67 5.79 4.40
N ALA A 6 -12.47 5.97 4.95
CA ALA A 6 -11.26 5.30 4.50
C ALA A 6 -10.88 4.15 5.44
N LEU A 7 -10.42 3.05 4.86
CA LEU A 7 -9.81 1.92 5.58
C LEU A 7 -8.34 1.81 5.18
N ILE A 8 -7.42 1.73 6.13
CA ILE A 8 -5.99 1.61 5.86
C ILE A 8 -5.35 0.49 6.68
N ILE A 9 -4.45 -0.27 6.05
CA ILE A 9 -3.55 -1.22 6.71
C ILE A 9 -2.10 -0.91 6.34
N GLY A 10 -1.16 -1.15 7.26
CA GLY A 10 0.26 -0.84 7.07
C GLY A 10 0.60 0.64 7.29
N SER A 11 -0.22 1.36 8.05
CA SER A 11 -0.13 2.79 8.36
C SER A 11 1.16 3.21 9.11
N THR A 12 1.95 2.27 9.64
CA THR A 12 3.26 2.52 10.28
C THR A 12 4.45 2.41 9.32
N GLY A 13 4.21 1.97 8.07
CA GLY A 13 5.24 1.85 7.04
C GLY A 13 5.57 3.19 6.38
N LEU A 14 6.62 3.21 5.52
CA LEU A 14 7.09 4.42 4.83
C LEU A 14 5.97 5.12 4.03
N ILE A 15 5.27 4.39 3.17
CA ILE A 15 4.17 4.95 2.38
C ILE A 15 2.92 5.11 3.26
N GLY A 16 2.61 4.10 4.09
CA GLY A 16 1.40 4.09 4.90
C GLY A 16 1.30 5.23 5.91
N SER A 17 2.43 5.68 6.50
CA SER A 17 2.43 6.82 7.41
C SER A 17 2.07 8.12 6.70
N HIS A 18 2.60 8.37 5.51
CA HIS A 18 2.21 9.51 4.69
C HIS A 18 0.77 9.40 4.20
N THR A 19 0.33 8.18 3.81
CA THR A 19 -1.07 7.95 3.40
C THR A 19 -2.03 8.23 4.56
N LEU A 20 -1.72 7.77 5.77
CA LEU A 20 -2.53 8.06 6.96
C LEU A 20 -2.62 9.57 7.23
N GLN A 21 -1.50 10.29 7.16
CA GLN A 21 -1.48 11.74 7.33
C GLN A 21 -2.35 12.44 6.28
N ASN A 22 -2.21 12.05 5.01
CA ASN A 22 -3.02 12.60 3.93
C ASN A 22 -4.52 12.35 4.17
N LEU A 23 -4.90 11.16 4.63
CA LEU A 23 -6.29 10.79 4.89
C LEU A 23 -6.91 11.62 6.02
N ILE A 24 -6.22 11.77 7.15
CA ILE A 24 -6.74 12.54 8.29
C ILE A 24 -6.81 14.05 8.03
N GLN A 25 -5.95 14.57 7.13
CA GLN A 25 -5.93 15.98 6.73
C GLN A 25 -6.91 16.30 5.60
N ASN A 26 -7.39 15.31 4.85
CA ASN A 26 -8.29 15.52 3.72
C ASN A 26 -9.74 15.63 4.19
N ASP A 27 -10.39 16.77 3.91
CA ASP A 27 -11.77 17.04 4.33
C ASP A 27 -12.82 16.20 3.63
N SER A 28 -12.47 15.52 2.54
CA SER A 28 -13.37 14.56 1.87
C SER A 28 -13.58 13.27 2.67
N PHE A 29 -12.71 12.97 3.63
CA PHE A 29 -12.86 11.84 4.53
C PHE A 29 -13.29 12.33 5.92
N THR A 30 -14.41 11.81 6.40
CA THR A 30 -14.94 12.10 7.74
C THR A 30 -14.43 11.10 8.78
N GLN A 31 -14.10 9.89 8.34
CA GLN A 31 -13.55 8.83 9.19
C GLN A 31 -12.42 8.08 8.47
N VAL A 32 -11.39 7.73 9.24
CA VAL A 32 -10.27 6.87 8.82
C VAL A 32 -10.15 5.73 9.81
N ILE A 33 -10.34 4.50 9.33
CA ILE A 33 -10.17 3.29 10.13
C ILE A 33 -8.79 2.72 9.80
N SER A 34 -7.91 2.64 10.79
CA SER A 34 -6.59 2.06 10.63
C SER A 34 -6.50 0.73 11.35
N ILE A 35 -6.16 -0.33 10.59
CA ILE A 35 -5.88 -1.65 11.16
C ILE A 35 -4.37 -1.79 11.36
N SER A 36 -3.95 -2.05 12.59
CA SER A 36 -2.55 -2.16 12.98
C SER A 36 -2.31 -3.26 14.01
N ARG A 37 -1.06 -3.71 14.15
CA ARG A 37 -0.68 -4.69 15.18
C ARG A 37 -0.30 -4.05 16.51
N LYS A 38 -0.04 -2.75 16.50
CA LYS A 38 0.37 -1.96 17.68
C LYS A 38 -0.30 -0.60 17.61
N PRO A 39 -0.53 0.07 18.73
CA PRO A 39 -1.08 1.43 18.77
C PRO A 39 -0.26 2.40 17.91
N LEU A 40 -0.95 3.28 17.21
CA LEU A 40 -0.32 4.36 16.45
C LEU A 40 0.06 5.50 17.41
N LYS A 41 1.13 6.21 17.08
CA LYS A 41 1.54 7.44 17.81
C LYS A 41 0.84 8.68 17.21
N VAL A 42 -0.40 8.54 16.80
CA VAL A 42 -1.20 9.61 16.16
C VAL A 42 -2.55 9.64 16.85
N ASN A 43 -2.95 10.83 17.32
CA ASN A 43 -4.27 11.06 17.86
C ASN A 43 -4.99 12.10 16.99
N HIS A 44 -6.13 11.71 16.41
CA HIS A 44 -6.92 12.61 15.57
C HIS A 44 -8.41 12.22 15.63
N LYS A 45 -9.31 13.22 15.65
CA LYS A 45 -10.76 13.00 15.77
C LYS A 45 -11.39 12.12 14.68
N LYS A 46 -10.81 12.10 13.49
CA LYS A 46 -11.26 11.25 12.36
C LYS A 46 -10.71 9.82 12.45
N LEU A 47 -9.67 9.57 13.27
CA LEU A 47 -8.96 8.29 13.31
C LEU A 47 -9.64 7.33 14.30
N LYS A 48 -10.01 6.15 13.80
CA LYS A 48 -10.41 4.98 14.59
C LYS A 48 -9.35 3.89 14.41
N GLU A 49 -8.78 3.41 15.50
CA GLU A 49 -7.80 2.33 15.46
C GLU A 49 -8.46 0.98 15.78
N ILE A 50 -8.08 -0.04 15.00
CA ILE A 50 -8.36 -1.45 15.28
C ILE A 50 -7.01 -2.13 15.44
N ILE A 51 -6.71 -2.54 16.69
CA ILE A 51 -5.43 -3.20 17.01
C ILE A 51 -5.69 -4.70 17.04
N ILE A 52 -5.09 -5.43 16.09
CA ILE A 52 -5.33 -6.86 15.92
C ILE A 52 -4.11 -7.55 15.31
N ASP A 53 -3.93 -8.84 15.60
CA ASP A 53 -3.04 -9.68 14.83
C ASP A 53 -3.60 -9.86 13.41
N PHE A 54 -2.77 -9.67 12.40
CA PHE A 54 -3.22 -9.79 11.00
C PHE A 54 -3.62 -11.22 10.61
N ASP A 55 -3.27 -12.22 11.41
CA ASP A 55 -3.79 -13.58 11.25
C ASP A 55 -5.30 -13.68 11.52
N LYS A 56 -5.85 -12.68 12.18
CA LYS A 56 -7.27 -12.59 12.53
C LYS A 56 -8.02 -11.51 11.73
N LEU A 57 -7.50 -11.09 10.56
CA LEU A 57 -8.16 -10.07 9.73
C LEU A 57 -9.57 -10.47 9.29
N ASP A 58 -9.82 -11.76 9.16
CA ASP A 58 -11.13 -12.35 8.83
C ASP A 58 -12.17 -12.22 9.95
N THR A 59 -11.75 -11.95 11.18
CA THR A 59 -12.65 -11.72 12.33
C THR A 59 -13.02 -10.24 12.53
N VAL A 60 -12.47 -9.33 11.71
CA VAL A 60 -12.74 -7.90 11.83
C VAL A 60 -14.10 -7.57 11.25
N GLU A 61 -14.97 -7.02 12.08
CA GLU A 61 -16.27 -6.49 11.67
C GLU A 61 -16.23 -4.96 11.61
N LEU A 62 -16.59 -4.41 10.45
CA LEU A 62 -16.69 -2.97 10.23
C LEU A 62 -18.17 -2.62 10.09
N ASN A 63 -18.71 -1.87 11.05
CA ASN A 63 -20.13 -1.46 11.05
C ASN A 63 -20.37 -0.19 10.20
N THR A 64 -19.60 -0.03 9.12
CA THR A 64 -19.70 1.15 8.25
C THR A 64 -19.23 0.82 6.84
N PRO A 65 -19.92 1.30 5.80
CA PRO A 65 -19.45 1.16 4.42
C PRO A 65 -18.11 1.85 4.20
N ILE A 66 -17.26 1.26 3.38
CA ILE A 66 -15.94 1.78 3.04
C ILE A 66 -15.98 2.39 1.65
N ASP A 67 -15.59 3.66 1.51
CA ASP A 67 -15.47 4.30 0.20
C ASP A 67 -14.12 4.02 -0.47
N ALA A 68 -13.03 4.05 0.31
CA ALA A 68 -11.69 3.78 -0.21
C ALA A 68 -10.86 2.96 0.79
N ALA A 69 -10.16 1.94 0.29
CA ALA A 69 -9.26 1.12 1.10
C ALA A 69 -7.82 1.23 0.58
N PHE A 70 -6.86 1.28 1.52
CA PHE A 70 -5.45 1.51 1.27
C PHE A 70 -4.60 0.40 1.89
N CYS A 71 -4.08 -0.50 1.06
CA CYS A 71 -3.16 -1.55 1.49
C CYS A 71 -1.71 -1.09 1.29
N CYS A 72 -1.08 -0.67 2.38
CA CYS A 72 0.33 -0.25 2.41
C CYS A 72 1.22 -1.32 3.05
N LEU A 73 0.78 -2.57 3.08
CA LEU A 73 1.58 -3.69 3.57
C LEU A 73 2.72 -4.01 2.60
N GLY A 74 3.81 -4.43 3.16
CA GLY A 74 4.96 -4.95 2.43
C GLY A 74 6.15 -5.11 3.35
N THR A 75 6.95 -6.13 3.07
CA THR A 75 8.20 -6.39 3.79
C THR A 75 9.34 -6.66 2.81
N THR A 76 10.50 -7.04 3.29
CA THR A 76 11.60 -7.55 2.48
C THR A 76 11.93 -8.96 2.94
N MET A 77 12.55 -9.75 2.07
CA MET A 77 13.04 -11.09 2.44
C MET A 77 13.90 -11.06 3.70
N LYS A 78 14.79 -10.05 3.81
CA LYS A 78 15.65 -9.86 4.99
C LYS A 78 14.85 -9.60 6.28
N LYS A 79 13.80 -8.76 6.20
CA LYS A 79 12.97 -8.41 7.37
C LYS A 79 12.00 -9.54 7.73
N ALA A 80 11.48 -10.25 6.75
CA ALA A 80 10.60 -11.40 6.95
C ALA A 80 11.33 -12.59 7.58
N GLY A 81 12.61 -12.80 7.24
CA GLY A 81 13.43 -13.88 7.75
C GLY A 81 13.20 -15.24 7.06
N SER A 82 12.05 -15.45 6.44
CA SER A 82 11.72 -16.66 5.67
C SER A 82 10.83 -16.37 4.48
N LYS A 83 10.78 -17.31 3.52
CA LYS A 83 9.85 -17.21 2.37
C LYS A 83 8.39 -17.24 2.83
N ASP A 84 8.06 -18.06 3.81
CA ASP A 84 6.68 -18.18 4.32
C ASP A 84 6.23 -16.90 5.02
N ALA A 85 7.07 -16.33 5.86
CA ALA A 85 6.78 -15.05 6.51
C ALA A 85 6.66 -13.90 5.50
N PHE A 86 7.48 -13.91 4.43
CA PHE A 86 7.37 -12.96 3.34
C PHE A 86 6.02 -13.13 2.60
N TYR A 87 5.68 -14.37 2.20
CA TYR A 87 4.43 -14.69 1.52
C TYR A 87 3.21 -14.27 2.36
N LYS A 88 3.27 -14.53 3.67
CA LYS A 88 2.21 -14.17 4.61
C LYS A 88 1.93 -12.67 4.60
N VAL A 89 2.98 -11.82 4.65
CA VAL A 89 2.82 -10.36 4.67
C VAL A 89 2.46 -9.79 3.31
N ASP A 90 3.17 -10.20 2.24
CA ASP A 90 3.10 -9.58 0.92
C ASP A 90 2.05 -10.21 0.00
N PHE A 91 1.43 -11.34 0.41
CA PHE A 91 0.32 -11.97 -0.27
C PHE A 91 -0.88 -12.16 0.66
N THR A 92 -0.78 -13.05 1.67
CA THR A 92 -1.95 -13.51 2.45
C THR A 92 -2.67 -12.35 3.13
N TYR A 93 -1.95 -11.48 3.84
CA TYR A 93 -2.58 -10.35 4.52
C TYR A 93 -3.15 -9.30 3.55
N CYS A 94 -2.51 -9.11 2.38
CA CYS A 94 -3.04 -8.22 1.35
C CYS A 94 -4.37 -8.73 0.80
N ILE A 95 -4.48 -10.04 0.55
CA ILE A 95 -5.71 -10.67 0.07
C ILE A 95 -6.81 -10.63 1.12
N ASN A 96 -6.50 -10.97 2.38
CA ASN A 96 -7.48 -10.92 3.47
C ASN A 96 -8.00 -9.50 3.71
N PHE A 97 -7.13 -8.49 3.62
CA PHE A 97 -7.54 -7.10 3.69
C PHE A 97 -8.43 -6.70 2.49
N GLY A 98 -8.13 -7.20 1.29
CA GLY A 98 -8.96 -7.01 0.11
C GLY A 98 -10.36 -7.60 0.30
N LYS A 99 -10.46 -8.83 0.84
CA LYS A 99 -11.74 -9.48 1.17
C LYS A 99 -12.54 -8.65 2.19
N LEU A 100 -11.90 -8.21 3.28
CA LEU A 100 -12.53 -7.36 4.28
C LEU A 100 -13.07 -6.06 3.66
N ALA A 101 -12.31 -5.42 2.78
CA ALA A 101 -12.73 -4.20 2.10
C ALA A 101 -13.95 -4.44 1.20
N LEU A 102 -13.97 -5.53 0.43
CA LEU A 102 -15.10 -5.91 -0.43
C LEU A 102 -16.37 -6.22 0.38
N GLN A 103 -16.25 -6.97 1.46
CA GLN A 103 -17.37 -7.28 2.37
C GLN A 103 -18.02 -6.00 2.93
N ASN A 104 -17.27 -4.90 3.01
CA ASN A 104 -17.74 -3.60 3.48
C ASN A 104 -18.02 -2.60 2.34
N GLY A 105 -18.25 -3.09 1.12
CA GLY A 105 -18.74 -2.30 -0.01
C GLY A 105 -17.75 -1.28 -0.55
N VAL A 106 -16.43 -1.56 -0.48
CA VAL A 106 -15.39 -0.66 -0.98
C VAL A 106 -15.60 -0.29 -2.45
N LYS A 107 -15.46 1.00 -2.76
CA LYS A 107 -15.58 1.52 -4.13
C LYS A 107 -14.23 1.59 -4.83
N SER A 108 -13.18 1.92 -4.10
CA SER A 108 -11.83 2.07 -4.64
C SER A 108 -10.79 1.42 -3.72
N PHE A 109 -10.06 0.42 -4.23
CA PHE A 109 -9.02 -0.29 -3.51
C PHE A 109 -7.64 0.08 -4.05
N GLN A 110 -6.75 0.50 -3.17
CA GLN A 110 -5.39 0.91 -3.48
C GLN A 110 -4.40 -0.09 -2.90
N ILE A 111 -3.44 -0.57 -3.70
CA ILE A 111 -2.42 -1.52 -3.23
C ILE A 111 -1.02 -1.11 -3.66
N ILE A 112 -0.07 -1.18 -2.75
CA ILE A 112 1.36 -1.04 -3.07
C ILE A 112 1.92 -2.40 -3.47
N SER A 113 2.29 -2.49 -4.74
CA SER A 113 3.06 -3.58 -5.31
C SER A 113 4.52 -3.19 -5.50
N SER A 114 5.15 -3.63 -6.56
CA SER A 114 6.52 -3.25 -6.91
C SER A 114 6.76 -3.32 -8.41
N MET A 115 7.67 -2.51 -8.89
CA MET A 115 8.20 -2.66 -10.24
C MET A 115 8.75 -4.08 -10.44
N GLY A 116 8.41 -4.70 -11.56
CA GLY A 116 8.82 -6.07 -11.90
C GLY A 116 7.95 -7.16 -11.27
N ALA A 117 6.82 -6.84 -10.64
CA ALA A 117 5.84 -7.82 -10.19
C ALA A 117 5.36 -8.67 -11.38
N ASN A 118 5.57 -9.99 -11.29
CA ASN A 118 5.18 -10.95 -12.31
C ASN A 118 5.08 -12.34 -11.68
N ALA A 119 3.91 -12.99 -11.80
CA ALA A 119 3.65 -14.30 -11.20
C ALA A 119 4.58 -15.42 -11.73
N ASP A 120 5.10 -15.26 -12.93
CA ASP A 120 6.00 -16.22 -13.58
C ASP A 120 7.49 -15.86 -13.41
N SER A 121 7.81 -14.86 -12.57
CA SER A 121 9.18 -14.44 -12.33
C SER A 121 9.99 -15.53 -11.65
N LEU A 122 11.28 -15.66 -12.06
CA LEU A 122 12.26 -16.51 -11.36
C LEU A 122 12.65 -15.93 -10.00
N PHE A 123 12.48 -14.62 -9.81
CA PHE A 123 12.75 -13.97 -8.53
C PHE A 123 11.53 -14.07 -7.62
N TYR A 124 11.69 -14.79 -6.50
CA TYR A 124 10.60 -15.07 -5.56
C TYR A 124 9.82 -13.83 -5.10
N TYR A 125 10.53 -12.73 -4.85
CA TYR A 125 9.90 -11.45 -4.49
C TYR A 125 8.90 -10.99 -5.57
N ASN A 126 9.34 -10.93 -6.82
CA ASN A 126 8.51 -10.50 -7.95
C ASN A 126 7.36 -11.49 -8.21
N GLN A 127 7.63 -12.79 -8.02
CA GLN A 127 6.62 -13.84 -8.17
C GLN A 127 5.48 -13.66 -7.17
N VAL A 128 5.80 -13.44 -5.88
CA VAL A 128 4.77 -13.22 -4.84
C VAL A 128 3.97 -11.95 -5.10
N LYS A 129 4.63 -10.86 -5.48
CA LYS A 129 3.94 -9.61 -5.84
C LYS A 129 3.03 -9.79 -7.06
N GLY A 130 3.50 -10.47 -8.09
CA GLY A 130 2.67 -10.78 -9.27
C GLY A 130 1.47 -11.66 -8.96
N LYS A 131 1.65 -12.70 -8.13
CA LYS A 131 0.54 -13.54 -7.66
C LYS A 131 -0.49 -12.73 -6.86
N MET A 132 -0.04 -11.83 -5.98
CA MET A 132 -0.90 -10.93 -5.21
C MET A 132 -1.71 -10.00 -6.12
N GLU A 133 -1.07 -9.39 -7.14
CA GLU A 133 -1.76 -8.55 -8.11
C GLU A 133 -2.85 -9.31 -8.89
N ASN A 134 -2.52 -10.52 -9.35
CA ASN A 134 -3.46 -11.36 -10.10
C ASN A 134 -4.66 -11.78 -9.24
N GLU A 135 -4.41 -12.19 -8.00
CA GLU A 135 -5.48 -12.59 -7.08
C GLU A 135 -6.42 -11.42 -6.78
N LEU A 136 -5.88 -10.23 -6.46
CA LEU A 136 -6.69 -9.03 -6.24
C LEU A 136 -7.46 -8.62 -7.51
N ALA A 137 -6.86 -8.74 -8.70
CA ALA A 137 -7.54 -8.44 -9.96
C ALA A 137 -8.76 -9.34 -10.21
N ASN A 138 -8.70 -10.60 -9.77
CA ASN A 138 -9.80 -11.57 -9.87
C ASN A 138 -10.93 -11.34 -8.86
N MET A 139 -10.73 -10.47 -7.85
CA MET A 139 -11.73 -10.21 -6.80
C MET A 139 -12.84 -9.23 -7.22
N ASN A 140 -12.80 -8.70 -8.45
CA ASN A 140 -13.84 -7.84 -9.02
C ASN A 140 -14.13 -6.55 -8.22
N PHE A 141 -13.10 -5.84 -7.78
CA PHE A 141 -13.26 -4.51 -7.19
C PHE A 141 -13.90 -3.55 -8.21
N PRO A 142 -14.79 -2.65 -7.80
CA PRO A 142 -15.29 -1.58 -8.69
C PRO A 142 -14.14 -0.75 -9.29
N THR A 143 -13.13 -0.44 -8.45
CA THR A 143 -11.86 0.16 -8.87
C THR A 143 -10.72 -0.46 -8.07
N LEU A 144 -9.77 -1.07 -8.75
CA LEU A 144 -8.52 -1.58 -8.18
C LEU A 144 -7.34 -0.81 -8.78
N ASN A 145 -6.61 -0.09 -7.95
CA ASN A 145 -5.41 0.67 -8.35
C ASN A 145 -4.16 0.00 -7.77
N ILE A 146 -3.35 -0.58 -8.64
CA ILE A 146 -2.11 -1.27 -8.31
C ILE A 146 -0.94 -0.33 -8.61
N LEU A 147 -0.23 0.10 -7.58
CA LEU A 147 0.93 0.96 -7.69
C LEU A 147 2.21 0.13 -7.68
N GLN A 148 3.01 0.25 -8.74
CA GLN A 148 4.27 -0.48 -8.92
C GLN A 148 5.47 0.49 -8.81
N PRO A 149 5.78 1.02 -7.60
CA PRO A 149 6.92 1.89 -7.42
C PRO A 149 8.24 1.16 -7.68
N SER A 150 9.23 1.92 -8.13
CA SER A 150 10.64 1.51 -8.17
C SER A 150 11.23 1.49 -6.74
N LEU A 151 12.55 1.64 -6.62
CA LEU A 151 13.22 1.74 -5.32
C LEU A 151 12.64 2.89 -4.48
N LEU A 152 12.07 2.55 -3.32
CA LEU A 152 11.52 3.53 -2.40
C LEU A 152 12.62 4.25 -1.62
N LEU A 153 12.62 5.58 -1.70
CA LEU A 153 13.49 6.47 -0.96
C LEU A 153 12.72 7.09 0.22
N GLY A 154 13.41 7.29 1.35
CA GLY A 154 12.86 7.98 2.51
C GLY A 154 13.40 7.43 3.82
N GLU A 155 13.33 8.24 4.86
CA GLU A 155 13.67 7.84 6.21
C GLU A 155 12.61 6.88 6.74
N ARG A 156 13.06 5.71 7.18
CA ARG A 156 12.25 4.76 7.93
C ARG A 156 12.73 4.79 9.37
N SER A 157 11.82 4.58 10.30
CA SER A 157 12.17 4.43 11.73
C SER A 157 13.16 3.27 12.02
N GLU A 158 13.46 2.46 11.01
CA GLU A 158 14.44 1.37 11.06
C GLU A 158 15.35 1.49 9.83
N THR A 159 16.64 1.68 10.05
CA THR A 159 17.71 1.70 9.02
C THR A 159 17.82 0.33 8.33
N ARG A 160 17.66 0.32 7.00
CA ARG A 160 17.98 -0.87 6.18
C ARG A 160 19.47 -0.85 5.84
N VAL A 161 20.21 -1.82 6.36
CA VAL A 161 21.60 -2.06 5.95
C VAL A 161 21.60 -2.42 4.45
N GLY A 162 22.28 -1.61 3.62
CA GLY A 162 22.33 -1.73 2.16
C GLY A 162 21.59 -0.62 1.38
N GLU A 163 20.75 0.20 2.02
CA GLU A 163 20.10 1.34 1.36
C GLU A 163 21.08 2.48 1.01
N ASP A 164 22.18 2.62 1.73
CA ASP A 164 23.16 3.69 1.49
C ASP A 164 23.87 3.52 0.14
N PHE A 165 24.16 2.29 -0.27
CA PHE A 165 24.75 2.02 -1.59
C PHE A 165 23.76 2.34 -2.72
N GLY A 166 22.49 1.98 -2.56
CA GLY A 166 21.43 2.31 -3.52
C GLY A 166 21.15 3.82 -3.61
N LYS A 167 21.24 4.55 -2.50
CA LYS A 167 21.08 6.01 -2.46
C LYS A 167 22.24 6.71 -3.19
N ILE A 168 23.48 6.30 -2.94
CA ILE A 168 24.68 6.85 -3.57
C ILE A 168 24.66 6.59 -5.08
N MET A 169 24.35 5.36 -5.52
CA MET A 169 24.24 5.01 -6.93
C MET A 169 23.12 5.82 -7.63
N ASN A 170 21.98 5.98 -6.98
CA ASN A 170 20.86 6.74 -7.55
C ASN A 170 21.17 8.25 -7.64
N GLN A 171 21.95 8.80 -6.71
CA GLN A 171 22.37 10.22 -6.72
C GLN A 171 23.41 10.52 -7.80
N VAL A 172 24.40 9.63 -7.98
CA VAL A 172 25.51 9.83 -8.92
C VAL A 172 25.11 9.55 -10.37
N PHE A 173 24.26 8.55 -10.62
CA PHE A 173 23.86 8.14 -11.98
C PHE A 173 22.44 8.61 -12.37
N SER A 174 21.77 9.39 -11.53
CA SER A 174 20.39 9.85 -11.74
C SER A 174 20.12 10.48 -13.12
N PRO A 175 21.01 11.27 -13.75
CA PRO A 175 20.74 11.86 -15.06
C PRO A 175 20.57 10.82 -16.19
N PHE A 176 21.23 9.67 -16.06
CA PHE A 176 21.28 8.62 -17.10
C PHE A 176 20.25 7.48 -16.83
N ILE A 177 19.63 7.46 -15.67
CA ILE A 177 18.63 6.42 -15.34
C ILE A 177 17.27 6.87 -15.88
N PRO A 178 16.59 6.06 -16.72
CA PRO A 178 15.23 6.36 -17.15
C PRO A 178 14.29 6.58 -15.95
N LYS A 179 13.34 7.51 -16.05
CA LYS A 179 12.42 7.90 -14.97
C LYS A 179 11.76 6.68 -14.29
N LYS A 180 11.39 5.67 -15.07
CA LYS A 180 10.78 4.43 -14.58
C LYS A 180 11.62 3.70 -13.51
N TYR A 181 12.95 3.78 -13.57
CA TYR A 181 13.86 3.09 -12.66
C TYR A 181 14.45 3.99 -11.58
N LYS A 182 14.22 5.31 -11.64
CA LYS A 182 14.66 6.24 -10.60
C LYS A 182 13.97 5.91 -9.28
N GLY A 183 14.73 6.02 -8.20
CA GLY A 183 14.14 5.93 -6.85
C GLY A 183 13.05 6.98 -6.63
N ILE A 184 12.03 6.63 -5.88
CA ILE A 184 10.88 7.48 -5.61
C ILE A 184 10.64 7.62 -4.11
N GLU A 185 10.34 8.83 -3.65
CA GLU A 185 10.01 9.10 -2.26
C GLU A 185 8.65 8.48 -1.88
N GLY A 186 8.60 7.85 -0.69
CA GLY A 186 7.35 7.28 -0.18
C GLY A 186 6.20 8.27 -0.11
N ARG A 187 6.50 9.56 0.16
CA ARG A 187 5.51 10.64 0.17
C ARG A 187 4.87 10.87 -1.21
N LYS A 188 5.66 10.83 -2.29
CA LYS A 188 5.12 10.98 -3.66
C LYS A 188 4.17 9.83 -4.01
N VAL A 189 4.55 8.59 -3.65
CA VAL A 189 3.68 7.42 -3.84
C VAL A 189 2.39 7.54 -3.05
N ALA A 190 2.46 7.99 -1.78
CA ALA A 190 1.27 8.22 -0.96
C ALA A 190 0.34 9.30 -1.54
N ASN A 191 0.90 10.41 -2.03
CA ASN A 191 0.12 11.47 -2.67
C ASN A 191 -0.58 10.97 -3.93
N PHE A 192 0.13 10.24 -4.79
CA PHE A 192 -0.44 9.64 -5.99
C PHE A 192 -1.55 8.62 -5.67
N MET A 193 -1.32 7.78 -4.65
CA MET A 193 -2.30 6.83 -4.14
C MET A 193 -3.60 7.52 -3.72
N MET A 194 -3.49 8.64 -2.98
CA MET A 194 -4.63 9.47 -2.60
C MET A 194 -5.34 10.07 -3.81
N GLN A 195 -4.61 10.63 -4.76
CA GLN A 195 -5.17 11.18 -5.99
C GLN A 195 -5.98 10.13 -6.75
N LYS A 196 -5.45 8.91 -6.91
CA LYS A 196 -6.13 7.83 -7.62
C LYS A 196 -7.32 7.24 -6.85
N ALA A 197 -7.29 7.27 -5.53
CA ALA A 197 -8.45 6.89 -4.71
C ALA A 197 -9.63 7.86 -4.85
N MET A 198 -9.36 9.12 -5.19
CA MET A 198 -10.36 10.18 -5.36
C MET A 198 -10.82 10.34 -6.82
N ASP A 199 -10.15 9.70 -7.76
CA ASP A 199 -10.44 9.78 -9.19
C ASP A 199 -11.65 8.91 -9.53
N THR A 200 -12.80 9.54 -9.73
CA THR A 200 -14.07 8.87 -10.05
C THR A 200 -14.20 8.43 -11.51
N THR A 201 -13.23 8.76 -12.34
CA THR A 201 -13.21 8.33 -13.75
C THR A 201 -12.60 6.94 -13.92
N LEU A 202 -11.87 6.45 -12.90
CA LEU A 202 -11.25 5.12 -12.91
C LEU A 202 -12.26 4.04 -12.55
N SER A 203 -12.17 2.91 -13.25
CA SER A 203 -12.93 1.69 -12.98
C SER A 203 -12.10 0.45 -13.31
N GLY A 204 -12.50 -0.71 -12.78
CA GLY A 204 -11.79 -1.97 -13.02
C GLY A 204 -10.36 -1.95 -12.50
N VAL A 205 -9.46 -2.68 -13.17
CA VAL A 205 -8.07 -2.87 -12.75
C VAL A 205 -7.14 -1.87 -13.46
N ASN A 206 -6.49 -1.01 -12.68
CA ASN A 206 -5.53 -0.02 -13.16
C ASN A 206 -4.16 -0.30 -12.58
N ARG A 207 -3.10 -0.26 -13.40
CA ARG A 207 -1.69 -0.42 -12.98
C ARG A 207 -0.91 0.84 -13.28
N PHE A 208 -0.19 1.34 -12.27
CA PHE A 208 0.59 2.57 -12.36
C PHE A 208 2.05 2.28 -12.08
N THR A 209 2.91 2.64 -13.03
CA THR A 209 4.36 2.48 -12.93
C THR A 209 5.01 3.66 -12.24
N SER A 210 6.27 3.51 -11.80
CA SER A 210 6.98 4.49 -10.97
C SER A 210 7.11 5.88 -11.62
N ASP A 211 7.27 5.96 -12.93
CA ASP A 211 7.37 7.21 -13.69
C ASP A 211 6.09 8.05 -13.66
N GLN A 212 4.93 7.41 -13.52
CA GLN A 212 3.63 8.08 -13.39
C GLN A 212 3.42 8.69 -11.99
N MET A 213 4.18 8.26 -11.01
CA MET A 213 4.10 8.70 -9.61
C MET A 213 5.14 9.78 -9.23
N GLN A 214 6.04 10.15 -10.17
CA GLN A 214 7.18 11.07 -9.95
C GLN A 214 6.83 12.55 -10.09
#